data_de37fe00bb7eada966682dbc6c506824
#
_entry.id   de37fe00bb7eada966682dbc6c506824
#
_cell.length_a   1.000
_cell.length_b   1.000
_cell.length_c   1.000
_cell.angle_alpha   90.00
_cell.angle_beta   90.00
_cell.angle_gamma   90.00
#
_symmetry.space_group_name_H-M   'P 1'
#
loop_
_entity.id
_entity.type
_entity.pdbx_description
1 polymer ?
#
loop_
_entity_poly.entity_id
_entity_poly.type
_entity_poly.pdbx_seq_one_letter_code
_entity_poly.pdbx_strand_id
1 'polypeptide(L)'
;MFQDEARFGRMVRIRRCWAPKPERPTVCNGYEREFVYVYGAVSPIQGQFDWMISSKMNTDCMSQFLAQVSVAHRRDFIIMVVDGASSHVAKDLAVPAIVRLLRLPAYAPELNPQEHLWDELREKEFPNRVFDDLAGVRAQLQAGLLRLSSARKTVRSITAWPWIVSLNLNAH
;
A
#
# COMPACT_ATOMS: atom_id res chain seq x y z
N MET A 1 -1.60 -7.49 -11.05
CA MET A 1 -1.50 -6.47 -9.97
C MET A 1 -0.41 -6.87 -9.00
N PHE A 2 0.17 -5.92 -8.28
CA PHE A 2 1.13 -6.19 -7.20
C PHE A 2 0.47 -5.82 -5.87
N GLN A 3 0.53 -6.71 -4.91
CA GLN A 3 -0.11 -6.55 -3.62
C GLN A 3 0.95 -6.47 -2.52
N ASP A 4 0.64 -5.69 -1.47
CA ASP A 4 1.46 -5.58 -0.27
C ASP A 4 0.66 -5.02 0.89
N GLU A 5 1.18 -5.16 2.11
CA GLU A 5 0.65 -4.56 3.31
C GLU A 5 1.62 -3.56 3.92
N ALA A 6 1.04 -2.50 4.47
CA ALA A 6 1.80 -1.54 5.26
C ALA A 6 1.11 -1.22 6.59
N ARG A 7 1.90 -0.76 7.55
CA ARG A 7 1.37 -0.20 8.80
C ARG A 7 1.68 1.29 8.90
N PHE A 8 0.70 2.03 9.42
CA PHE A 8 0.81 3.45 9.72
C PHE A 8 0.40 3.67 11.18
N GLY A 9 1.12 4.51 11.90
CA GLY A 9 0.92 4.64 13.33
C GLY A 9 1.26 6.01 13.88
N ARG A 10 1.12 6.14 15.21
CA ARG A 10 1.35 7.38 15.94
C ARG A 10 2.83 7.69 16.16
N MET A 11 3.73 6.73 15.88
CA MET A 11 5.17 7.00 15.95
C MET A 11 5.57 8.01 14.86
N VAL A 12 6.05 9.13 15.29
CA VAL A 12 6.48 10.22 14.39
C VAL A 12 7.73 9.80 13.61
N ARG A 13 7.68 9.94 12.29
CA ARG A 13 8.85 9.84 11.43
C ARG A 13 9.43 11.23 11.23
N ILE A 14 10.54 11.52 11.91
CA ILE A 14 11.23 12.79 11.77
C ILE A 14 11.89 12.83 10.38
N ARG A 15 11.56 13.84 9.61
CA ARG A 15 12.14 14.13 8.30
C ARG A 15 12.73 15.53 8.27
N ARG A 16 13.79 15.71 7.48
CA ARG A 16 14.35 17.03 7.22
C ARG A 16 13.34 17.88 6.49
N CYS A 17 13.20 19.13 6.88
CA CYS A 17 12.37 20.14 6.22
C CYS A 17 13.14 21.43 6.02
N TRP A 18 12.71 22.25 5.08
CA TRP A 18 13.24 23.59 4.88
C TRP A 18 12.64 24.53 5.92
N ALA A 19 13.47 25.37 6.52
CA ALA A 19 13.04 26.43 7.43
C ALA A 19 13.90 27.69 7.19
N PRO A 20 13.36 28.90 7.45
CA PRO A 20 14.13 30.12 7.42
C PRO A 20 15.27 30.06 8.45
N LYS A 21 16.46 30.59 8.11
CA LYS A 21 17.54 30.77 9.09
C LYS A 21 17.16 31.92 10.04
N PRO A 22 17.45 31.78 11.34
CA PRO A 22 18.15 30.72 12.07
C PRO A 22 17.23 29.64 12.68
N GLU A 23 15.97 29.59 12.29
CA GLU A 23 14.95 28.69 12.88
C GLU A 23 15.31 27.23 12.70
N ARG A 24 15.19 26.45 13.79
CA ARG A 24 15.28 25.00 13.78
C ARG A 24 13.92 24.44 14.15
N PRO A 25 13.14 23.91 13.19
CA PRO A 25 11.86 23.30 13.51
C PRO A 25 12.02 22.16 14.52
N THR A 26 11.19 22.16 15.54
CA THR A 26 11.10 21.09 16.52
C THR A 26 9.80 20.32 16.28
N VAL A 27 9.88 19.00 16.36
CA VAL A 27 8.72 18.11 16.27
C VAL A 27 8.61 17.39 17.61
N CYS A 28 7.43 17.46 18.24
CA CYS A 28 7.15 16.66 19.41
C CYS A 28 7.26 15.18 19.05
N ASN A 29 7.94 14.40 19.89
CA ASN A 29 8.13 12.99 19.61
C ASN A 29 7.03 12.18 20.32
N GLY A 30 6.22 11.48 19.55
CA GLY A 30 5.25 10.52 20.07
C GLY A 30 5.83 9.10 20.01
N TYR A 31 5.87 8.40 21.14
CA TYR A 31 6.37 7.02 21.22
C TYR A 31 5.25 5.98 21.26
N GLU A 32 4.02 6.38 21.01
CA GLU A 32 2.85 5.50 21.05
C GLU A 32 2.93 4.44 19.95
N ARG A 33 3.00 3.16 20.38
CA ARG A 33 3.08 2.00 19.46
C ARG A 33 1.70 1.51 19.05
N GLU A 34 0.91 2.41 18.51
CA GLU A 34 -0.41 2.11 17.97
C GLU A 34 -0.37 2.22 16.44
N PHE A 35 -0.99 1.25 15.76
CA PHE A 35 -0.95 1.16 14.30
C PHE A 35 -2.29 0.78 13.71
N VAL A 36 -2.57 1.28 12.51
CA VAL A 36 -3.55 0.75 11.57
C VAL A 36 -2.80 0.09 10.41
N TYR A 37 -3.42 -0.90 9.82
CA TYR A 37 -2.87 -1.63 8.68
C TYR A 37 -3.61 -1.25 7.41
N VAL A 38 -2.92 -1.31 6.29
CA VAL A 38 -3.50 -1.11 4.97
C VAL A 38 -3.03 -2.23 4.05
N TYR A 39 -4.00 -2.81 3.34
CA TYR A 39 -3.79 -3.71 2.22
C TYR A 39 -3.88 -2.87 0.96
N GLY A 40 -2.97 -3.09 0.02
CA GLY A 40 -2.97 -2.39 -1.26
C GLY A 40 -2.69 -3.33 -2.42
N ALA A 41 -3.30 -3.08 -3.56
CA ALA A 41 -3.01 -3.77 -4.80
C ALA A 41 -2.96 -2.77 -5.95
N VAL A 42 -1.84 -2.72 -6.65
CA VAL A 42 -1.63 -1.79 -7.76
C VAL A 42 -1.53 -2.52 -9.10
N SER A 43 -2.19 -1.97 -10.12
CA SER A 43 -1.93 -2.29 -11.52
C SER A 43 -0.98 -1.25 -12.11
N PRO A 44 0.32 -1.53 -12.25
CA PRO A 44 1.28 -0.53 -12.75
C PRO A 44 0.96 -0.05 -14.16
N ILE A 45 0.43 -0.92 -15.01
CA ILE A 45 0.11 -0.60 -16.40
C ILE A 45 -1.10 0.32 -16.51
N GLN A 46 -2.14 0.06 -15.70
CA GLN A 46 -3.39 0.83 -15.72
C GLN A 46 -3.39 2.00 -14.74
N GLY A 47 -2.47 2.00 -13.76
CA GLY A 47 -2.45 2.98 -12.67
C GLY A 47 -3.64 2.85 -11.73
N GLN A 48 -4.28 1.69 -11.68
CA GLN A 48 -5.34 1.39 -10.71
C GLN A 48 -4.71 1.02 -9.38
N PHE A 49 -5.29 1.50 -8.30
CA PHE A 49 -4.84 1.23 -6.95
C PHE A 49 -6.05 0.95 -6.06
N ASP A 50 -6.20 -0.30 -5.66
CA ASP A 50 -7.20 -0.77 -4.69
C ASP A 50 -6.58 -0.82 -3.30
N TRP A 51 -7.37 -0.50 -2.29
CA TRP A 51 -6.90 -0.49 -0.92
C TRP A 51 -8.00 -0.78 0.10
N MET A 52 -7.60 -1.28 1.26
CA MET A 52 -8.47 -1.52 2.42
C MET A 52 -7.71 -1.21 3.70
N ILE A 53 -8.29 -0.40 4.58
CA ILE A 53 -7.74 -0.13 5.93
C ILE A 53 -8.34 -1.13 6.91
N SER A 54 -7.48 -1.76 7.71
CA SER A 54 -7.84 -2.74 8.72
C SER A 54 -7.21 -2.42 10.08
N SER A 55 -7.80 -2.93 11.15
CA SER A 55 -7.20 -2.92 12.50
C SER A 55 -6.25 -4.10 12.72
N LYS A 56 -6.25 -5.10 11.83
CA LYS A 56 -5.45 -6.33 11.92
C LYS A 56 -4.80 -6.65 10.58
N MET A 57 -3.70 -7.39 10.67
CA MET A 57 -3.04 -7.98 9.51
C MET A 57 -3.03 -9.50 9.70
N ASN A 58 -3.96 -10.18 9.05
CA ASN A 58 -4.16 -11.63 9.15
C ASN A 58 -4.80 -12.19 7.86
N THR A 59 -4.91 -13.51 7.78
CA THR A 59 -5.50 -14.25 6.65
C THR A 59 -6.95 -13.85 6.35
N ASP A 60 -7.78 -13.61 7.38
CA ASP A 60 -9.17 -13.20 7.20
C ASP A 60 -9.27 -11.84 6.52
N CYS A 61 -8.47 -10.86 6.96
CA CYS A 61 -8.42 -9.54 6.34
C CYS A 61 -7.87 -9.61 4.91
N MET A 62 -6.88 -10.46 4.65
CA MET A 62 -6.39 -10.70 3.30
C MET A 62 -7.47 -11.30 2.40
N SER A 63 -8.24 -12.28 2.91
CA SER A 63 -9.38 -12.87 2.18
C SER A 63 -10.45 -11.83 1.84
N GLN A 64 -10.77 -10.94 2.80
CA GLN A 64 -11.71 -9.83 2.58
C GLN A 64 -11.19 -8.86 1.52
N PHE A 65 -9.90 -8.52 1.57
CA PHE A 65 -9.29 -7.65 0.57
C PHE A 65 -9.31 -8.26 -0.83
N LEU A 66 -8.95 -9.54 -0.98
CA LEU A 66 -9.04 -10.25 -2.26
C LEU A 66 -10.48 -10.30 -2.79
N ALA A 67 -11.46 -10.51 -1.93
CA ALA A 67 -12.87 -10.46 -2.30
C ALA A 67 -13.29 -9.07 -2.78
N GLN A 68 -12.87 -7.99 -2.08
CA GLN A 68 -13.11 -6.61 -2.50
C GLN A 68 -12.53 -6.34 -3.89
N VAL A 69 -11.26 -6.70 -4.13
CA VAL A 69 -10.59 -6.53 -5.42
C VAL A 69 -11.31 -7.31 -6.51
N SER A 70 -11.74 -8.55 -6.23
CA SER A 70 -12.46 -9.37 -7.21
C SER A 70 -13.81 -8.76 -7.64
N VAL A 71 -14.52 -8.12 -6.71
CA VAL A 71 -15.78 -7.41 -7.02
C VAL A 71 -15.50 -6.14 -7.87
N ALA A 72 -14.44 -5.40 -7.56
CA ALA A 72 -14.06 -4.20 -8.31
C ALA A 72 -13.66 -4.53 -9.77
N HIS A 73 -13.04 -5.69 -9.98
CA HIS A 73 -12.47 -6.13 -11.26
C HIS A 73 -13.15 -7.38 -11.84
N ARG A 74 -14.45 -7.55 -11.63
CA ARG A 74 -15.22 -8.78 -12.01
C ARG A 74 -15.18 -9.17 -13.49
N ARG A 75 -14.68 -8.32 -14.37
CA ARG A 75 -14.51 -8.58 -15.80
C ARG A 75 -13.09 -8.99 -16.18
N ASP A 76 -12.18 -8.98 -15.23
CA ASP A 76 -10.76 -9.25 -15.44
C ASP A 76 -10.37 -10.57 -14.79
N PHE A 77 -9.37 -11.23 -15.33
CA PHE A 77 -8.63 -12.29 -14.64
C PHE A 77 -7.37 -11.65 -14.05
N ILE A 78 -7.21 -11.77 -12.73
CA ILE A 78 -6.16 -11.05 -12.00
C ILE A 78 -5.03 -11.99 -11.64
N ILE A 79 -3.84 -11.73 -12.16
CA ILE A 79 -2.59 -12.27 -11.61
C ILE A 79 -2.15 -11.30 -10.52
N MET A 80 -2.26 -11.71 -9.27
CA MET A 80 -1.86 -10.93 -8.10
C MET A 80 -0.49 -11.38 -7.62
N VAL A 81 0.50 -10.54 -7.80
CA VAL A 81 1.86 -10.76 -7.32
C VAL A 81 1.92 -10.38 -5.86
N VAL A 82 2.34 -11.31 -5.00
CA VAL A 82 2.39 -11.17 -3.54
C VAL A 82 3.79 -11.55 -3.03
N ASP A 83 4.16 -11.05 -1.87
CA ASP A 83 5.35 -11.51 -1.18
C ASP A 83 5.14 -12.89 -0.52
N GLY A 84 6.14 -13.36 0.22
CA GLY A 84 6.10 -14.66 0.92
C GLY A 84 5.51 -14.60 2.33
N ALA A 85 4.72 -13.58 2.69
CA ALA A 85 4.13 -13.47 4.02
C ALA A 85 3.24 -14.68 4.36
N SER A 86 3.18 -15.04 5.63
CA SER A 86 2.40 -16.21 6.09
C SER A 86 0.91 -16.12 5.77
N SER A 87 0.35 -14.90 5.74
CA SER A 87 -1.03 -14.63 5.37
C SER A 87 -1.35 -14.96 3.90
N HIS A 88 -0.33 -14.94 3.01
CA HIS A 88 -0.48 -15.22 1.58
C HIS A 88 -0.34 -16.72 1.24
N VAL A 89 0.13 -17.52 2.19
CA VAL A 89 0.38 -18.96 2.01
C VAL A 89 -0.47 -19.84 2.93
N ALA A 90 -1.31 -19.23 3.74
CA ALA A 90 -2.19 -19.93 4.65
C ALA A 90 -3.17 -20.83 3.88
N LYS A 91 -3.42 -22.05 4.40
CA LYS A 91 -4.32 -23.03 3.76
C LYS A 91 -5.77 -22.58 3.74
N ASP A 92 -6.14 -21.72 4.67
CA ASP A 92 -7.47 -21.15 4.87
C ASP A 92 -7.69 -19.82 4.15
N LEU A 93 -6.69 -19.34 3.37
CA LEU A 93 -6.85 -18.14 2.57
C LEU A 93 -7.90 -18.34 1.46
N ALA A 94 -9.00 -17.60 1.53
CA ALA A 94 -10.03 -17.61 0.52
C ALA A 94 -9.62 -16.76 -0.70
N VAL A 95 -9.21 -17.43 -1.79
CA VAL A 95 -8.82 -16.76 -3.04
C VAL A 95 -9.98 -16.85 -4.03
N PRO A 96 -10.54 -15.71 -4.50
CA PRO A 96 -11.60 -15.68 -5.50
C PRO A 96 -11.19 -16.35 -6.82
N ALA A 97 -12.15 -16.95 -7.55
CA ALA A 97 -11.89 -17.71 -8.77
C ALA A 97 -11.18 -16.90 -9.89
N ILE A 98 -11.42 -15.60 -9.95
CA ILE A 98 -10.79 -14.70 -10.92
C ILE A 98 -9.40 -14.23 -10.51
N VAL A 99 -8.90 -14.59 -9.31
CA VAL A 99 -7.60 -14.19 -8.79
C VAL A 99 -6.66 -15.39 -8.76
N ARG A 100 -5.45 -15.20 -9.24
CA ARG A 100 -4.36 -16.17 -9.11
C ARG A 100 -3.18 -15.50 -8.44
N LEU A 101 -2.73 -16.07 -7.32
CA LEU A 101 -1.56 -15.57 -6.59
C LEU A 101 -0.27 -16.07 -7.25
N LEU A 102 0.66 -15.14 -7.46
CA LEU A 102 2.02 -15.40 -7.91
C LEU A 102 2.99 -14.84 -6.86
N ARG A 103 3.84 -15.69 -6.29
CA ARG A 103 4.77 -15.27 -5.24
C ARG A 103 6.04 -14.67 -5.82
N LEU A 104 6.46 -13.55 -5.24
CA LEU A 104 7.80 -13.02 -5.43
C LEU A 104 8.86 -13.93 -4.78
N PRO A 105 10.11 -13.88 -5.24
CA PRO A 105 11.23 -14.45 -4.51
C PRO A 105 11.27 -13.91 -3.07
N ALA A 106 11.71 -14.75 -2.13
CA ALA A 106 11.86 -14.32 -0.75
C ALA A 106 12.88 -13.17 -0.64
N TYR A 107 12.62 -12.22 0.24
CA TYR A 107 13.49 -11.07 0.50
C TYR A 107 13.80 -10.20 -0.73
N ALA A 108 12.85 -10.00 -1.62
CA ALA A 108 12.98 -9.17 -2.82
C ALA A 108 11.95 -8.01 -2.86
N PRO A 109 11.92 -7.12 -1.85
CA PRO A 109 10.97 -5.99 -1.83
C PRO A 109 11.20 -5.03 -3.00
N GLU A 110 12.43 -4.96 -3.54
CA GLU A 110 12.79 -4.17 -4.73
C GLU A 110 12.06 -4.62 -6.01
N LEU A 111 11.43 -5.80 -6.00
CA LEU A 111 10.60 -6.27 -7.10
C LEU A 111 9.12 -5.89 -6.93
N ASN A 112 8.75 -5.33 -5.76
CA ASN A 112 7.36 -4.95 -5.50
C ASN A 112 7.15 -3.43 -5.64
N PRO A 113 6.58 -2.94 -6.75
CA PRO A 113 6.34 -1.51 -6.95
C PRO A 113 5.34 -0.91 -5.96
N GLN A 114 4.55 -1.74 -5.25
CA GLN A 114 3.62 -1.31 -4.21
C GLN A 114 4.36 -0.62 -3.05
N GLU A 115 5.59 -1.03 -2.73
CA GLU A 115 6.41 -0.39 -1.69
C GLU A 115 6.63 1.10 -1.95
N HIS A 116 6.82 1.50 -3.21
CA HIS A 116 6.99 2.91 -3.58
C HIS A 116 5.71 3.74 -3.37
N LEU A 117 4.52 3.14 -3.44
CA LEU A 117 3.27 3.82 -3.08
C LEU A 117 3.19 4.04 -1.57
N TRP A 118 3.69 3.09 -0.76
CA TRP A 118 3.79 3.28 0.67
C TRP A 118 4.77 4.40 1.03
N ASP A 119 5.87 4.51 0.32
CA ASP A 119 6.83 5.59 0.53
C ASP A 119 6.24 6.95 0.12
N GLU A 120 5.54 7.03 -1.01
CA GLU A 120 4.80 8.23 -1.43
C GLU A 120 3.81 8.69 -0.35
N LEU A 121 3.02 7.75 0.21
CA LEU A 121 2.10 8.06 1.32
C LEU A 121 2.85 8.53 2.57
N ARG A 122 3.92 7.85 2.96
CA ARG A 122 4.72 8.22 4.12
C ARG A 122 5.36 9.59 3.97
N GLU A 123 5.79 9.94 2.77
CA GLU A 123 6.48 11.21 2.49
C GLU A 123 5.54 12.39 2.28
N LYS A 124 4.33 12.17 1.79
CA LYS A 124 3.38 13.25 1.50
C LYS A 124 2.38 13.48 2.63
N GLU A 125 1.97 12.42 3.33
CA GLU A 125 0.87 12.50 4.28
C GLU A 125 1.33 12.50 5.75
N PHE A 126 2.50 11.95 6.06
CA PHE A 126 2.93 11.67 7.43
C PHE A 126 4.21 12.38 7.91
N PRO A 127 4.90 13.25 7.13
CA PRO A 127 6.16 13.81 7.59
C PRO A 127 5.94 14.75 8.77
N ASN A 128 6.72 14.57 9.84
CA ASN A 128 6.74 15.43 11.02
C ASN A 128 5.35 15.65 11.66
N ARG A 129 4.40 14.75 11.47
CA ARG A 129 3.06 14.83 12.05
C ARG A 129 2.97 14.04 13.34
N VAL A 130 2.37 14.66 14.34
CA VAL A 130 1.94 14.03 15.59
C VAL A 130 0.45 13.83 15.54
N PHE A 131 -0.02 12.66 15.95
CA PHE A 131 -1.43 12.33 16.01
C PHE A 131 -1.83 12.04 17.46
N ASP A 132 -2.93 12.63 17.91
CA ASP A 132 -3.44 12.46 19.27
C ASP A 132 -4.01 11.05 19.50
N ASP A 133 -4.53 10.42 18.42
CA ASP A 133 -5.12 9.10 18.47
C ASP A 133 -4.98 8.35 17.12
N LEU A 134 -5.38 7.07 17.10
CA LEU A 134 -5.44 6.27 15.89
C LEU A 134 -6.51 6.73 14.89
N ALA A 135 -7.55 7.42 15.35
CA ALA A 135 -8.58 7.94 14.45
C ALA A 135 -7.99 9.02 13.53
N GLY A 136 -7.14 9.90 14.07
CA GLY A 136 -6.39 10.88 13.29
C GLY A 136 -5.45 10.24 12.28
N VAL A 137 -4.71 9.19 12.68
CA VAL A 137 -3.86 8.41 11.75
C VAL A 137 -4.70 7.81 10.63
N ARG A 138 -5.83 7.19 10.98
CA ARG A 138 -6.74 6.55 10.02
C ARG A 138 -7.32 7.56 9.03
N ALA A 139 -7.78 8.71 9.52
CA ALA A 139 -8.33 9.77 8.68
C ALA A 139 -7.30 10.31 7.69
N GLN A 140 -6.07 10.57 8.17
CA GLN A 140 -4.97 11.03 7.31
C GLN A 140 -4.59 9.97 6.25
N LEU A 141 -4.49 8.69 6.67
CA LEU A 141 -4.20 7.58 5.76
C LEU A 141 -5.30 7.46 4.69
N GLN A 142 -6.58 7.51 5.08
CA GLN A 142 -7.70 7.44 4.16
C GLN A 142 -7.68 8.57 3.13
N ALA A 143 -7.40 9.81 3.56
CA ALA A 143 -7.28 10.95 2.66
C ALA A 143 -6.15 10.75 1.63
N GLY A 144 -4.98 10.29 2.07
CA GLY A 144 -3.85 9.99 1.18
C GLY A 144 -4.16 8.85 0.20
N LEU A 145 -4.80 7.79 0.66
CA LEU A 145 -5.20 6.65 -0.18
C LEU A 145 -6.23 7.06 -1.25
N LEU A 146 -7.23 7.88 -0.88
CA LEU A 146 -8.20 8.43 -1.83
C LEU A 146 -7.52 9.33 -2.88
N ARG A 147 -6.58 10.17 -2.44
CA ARG A 147 -5.78 11.01 -3.35
C ARG A 147 -5.01 10.17 -4.36
N LEU A 148 -4.31 9.14 -3.90
CA LEU A 148 -3.55 8.25 -4.79
C LEU A 148 -4.45 7.44 -5.72
N SER A 149 -5.50 6.81 -5.21
CA SER A 149 -6.39 5.97 -6.04
C SER A 149 -7.12 6.78 -7.13
N SER A 150 -7.36 8.08 -6.91
CA SER A 150 -7.90 8.97 -7.93
C SER A 150 -6.86 9.45 -8.96
N ALA A 151 -5.57 9.38 -8.64
CA ALA A 151 -4.48 9.94 -9.44
C ALA A 151 -3.75 8.87 -10.27
N ARG A 152 -4.46 8.17 -11.18
CA ARG A 152 -3.92 7.06 -11.99
C ARG A 152 -2.59 7.37 -12.70
N LYS A 153 -2.40 8.60 -13.21
CA LYS A 153 -1.15 9.02 -13.84
C LYS A 153 0.01 9.01 -12.87
N THR A 154 -0.21 9.48 -11.65
CA THR A 154 0.80 9.49 -10.57
C THR A 154 1.13 8.05 -10.16
N VAL A 155 0.12 7.20 -9.95
CA VAL A 155 0.33 5.78 -9.64
C VAL A 155 1.19 5.11 -10.72
N ARG A 156 0.85 5.30 -12.00
CA ARG A 156 1.67 4.78 -13.11
C ARG A 156 3.10 5.31 -13.08
N SER A 157 3.30 6.60 -12.87
CA SER A 157 4.67 7.18 -12.87
C SER A 157 5.55 6.60 -11.75
N ILE A 158 4.95 6.16 -10.64
CA ILE A 158 5.64 5.55 -9.52
C ILE A 158 5.92 4.07 -9.76
N THR A 159 4.96 3.34 -10.36
CA THR A 159 4.95 1.87 -10.35
C THR A 159 5.19 1.21 -11.70
N ALA A 160 5.01 1.91 -12.83
CA ALA A 160 5.18 1.36 -14.16
C ALA A 160 6.67 1.27 -14.57
N TRP A 161 7.40 0.43 -13.88
CA TRP A 161 8.83 0.24 -14.15
C TRP A 161 9.05 -0.43 -15.52
N PRO A 162 10.16 -0.11 -16.21
CA PRO A 162 10.39 -0.59 -17.59
C PRO A 162 10.25 -2.11 -17.73
N TRP A 163 10.77 -2.89 -16.79
CA TRP A 163 10.67 -4.34 -16.85
C TRP A 163 9.23 -4.85 -16.68
N ILE A 164 8.39 -4.21 -15.84
CA ILE A 164 6.97 -4.57 -15.69
C ILE A 164 6.21 -4.28 -16.99
N VAL A 165 6.48 -3.11 -17.57
CA VAL A 165 5.84 -2.70 -18.83
C VAL A 165 6.23 -3.63 -19.97
N SER A 166 7.50 -4.08 -20.00
CA SER A 166 8.00 -4.98 -21.06
C SER A 166 7.41 -6.39 -21.01
N LEU A 167 6.85 -6.83 -19.86
CA LEU A 167 6.18 -8.12 -19.76
C LEU A 167 4.91 -8.22 -20.60
N ASN A 168 4.37 -7.09 -21.08
CA ASN A 168 3.19 -7.01 -21.95
C ASN A 168 2.03 -7.90 -21.49
N LEU A 169 1.72 -7.86 -20.19
CA LEU A 169 0.73 -8.71 -19.52
C LEU A 169 -0.73 -8.38 -19.88
N ASN A 170 -0.98 -7.55 -20.88
CA ASN A 170 -2.31 -7.35 -21.45
C ASN A 170 -2.61 -8.55 -22.34
N ALA A 171 -3.26 -9.59 -21.77
CA ALA A 171 -3.91 -10.59 -22.59
C ALA A 171 -5.03 -9.90 -23.41
N HIS A 172 -4.94 -9.97 -24.72
CA HIS A 172 -5.99 -9.62 -25.66
C HIS A 172 -7.10 -10.66 -25.59
#